data_29c21c4336e526badc7cf8345215da0f
#
_entry.id   29c21c4336e526badc7cf8345215da0f
#
_cell.length_a   1.000
_cell.length_b   1.000
_cell.length_c   1.000
_cell.angle_alpha   90.00
_cell.angle_beta   90.00
_cell.angle_gamma   90.00
#
_symmetry.space_group_name_H-M   'P 1'
#
loop_
_entity.id
_entity.type
_entity.pdbx_description
1 polymer ?
#
loop_
_entity_poly.entity_id
_entity_poly.type
_entity_poly.pdbx_seq_one_letter_code
_entity_poly.pdbx_strand_id
1 'polypeptide(L)'
;EISECLVGSEMCIRDRIKEGAKCNIFFSAGVAQMDELQNGYDGGSVVDGTRVDLLNNQVCLVTYKNSGTAVTGFAEISKAKNMALADRTVPVGQYTRAALVNAKMVEGDASNPQDISDSDISKALDGLEINSCANVGAVASAVAEGANEIGTVYYSDTFGYENQLDIIEKLPNSLTGDVIYPIAALKGDSTTSDELEAAKEFIAYLQTDEAMSVFEKYHFSVKE
;
A
#
# COMPACT_ATOMS: atom_id res chain seq x y z
N GLU A 1 5.69 24.40 10.48
CA GLU A 1 5.53 23.21 11.34
C GLU A 1 4.89 22.11 10.52
N ILE A 2 5.75 21.28 9.95
CA ILE A 2 5.37 20.08 9.18
C ILE A 2 5.71 18.92 10.12
N SER A 3 4.97 18.67 11.17
CA SER A 3 5.55 17.72 12.09
C SER A 3 4.75 16.51 12.54
N GLU A 4 3.48 16.36 12.27
CA GLU A 4 2.79 15.23 12.89
C GLU A 4 2.03 14.29 11.96
N CYS A 5 1.95 14.55 10.67
CA CYS A 5 1.24 13.67 9.74
C CYS A 5 2.07 13.14 8.56
N LEU A 6 3.38 13.35 8.53
CA LEU A 6 4.28 12.71 7.58
C LEU A 6 4.58 11.24 7.95
N VAL A 7 4.08 10.77 9.09
CA VAL A 7 4.17 9.38 9.56
C VAL A 7 2.78 8.74 9.65
N GLY A 8 1.79 9.33 9.00
CA GLY A 8 0.43 8.83 8.94
C GLY A 8 0.21 7.85 7.80
N SER A 9 -0.79 6.99 7.94
CA SER A 9 -1.30 6.21 6.82
C SER A 9 -1.83 7.14 5.72
N GLU A 10 -1.98 6.67 4.50
CA GLU A 10 -2.59 7.38 3.37
C GLU A 10 -3.93 8.04 3.74
N MET A 11 -4.71 7.42 4.64
CA MET A 11 -5.95 7.99 5.17
C MET A 11 -5.73 9.31 5.90
N CYS A 12 -4.68 9.43 6.72
CA CYS A 12 -4.37 10.68 7.42
C CYS A 12 -4.02 11.81 6.47
N ILE A 13 -3.28 11.50 5.39
CA ILE A 13 -2.93 12.48 4.35
C ILE A 13 -4.19 12.95 3.63
N ARG A 14 -5.03 12.00 3.19
CA ARG A 14 -6.31 12.28 2.55
C ARG A 14 -7.23 13.13 3.44
N ASP A 15 -7.35 12.80 4.72
CA ASP A 15 -8.22 13.50 5.65
C ASP A 15 -7.75 14.95 5.86
N ARG A 16 -6.45 15.18 5.94
CA ARG A 16 -5.90 16.55 6.00
C ARG A 16 -6.18 17.35 4.72
N ILE A 17 -6.13 16.72 3.55
CA ILE A 17 -6.52 17.38 2.30
C ILE A 17 -7.99 17.78 2.36
N LYS A 18 -8.87 16.88 2.84
CA LYS A 18 -10.30 17.17 3.05
C LYS A 18 -10.53 18.30 4.06
N GLU A 19 -9.68 18.43 5.07
CA GLU A 19 -9.69 19.52 6.04
C GLU A 19 -9.11 20.83 5.52
N GLY A 20 -8.72 20.90 4.25
CA GLY A 20 -8.23 22.11 3.58
C GLY A 20 -6.72 22.30 3.64
N ALA A 21 -5.94 21.28 3.98
CA ALA A 21 -4.48 21.37 3.86
C ALA A 21 -4.09 21.56 2.40
N LYS A 22 -3.18 22.52 2.14
CA LYS A 22 -2.68 22.78 0.81
C LYS A 22 -1.92 21.60 0.27
N CYS A 23 -2.38 21.06 -0.87
CA CYS A 23 -1.75 19.97 -1.58
C CYS A 23 -2.01 20.16 -3.08
N ASN A 24 -0.96 20.16 -3.90
CA ASN A 24 -1.08 20.35 -5.34
C ASN A 24 -1.03 19.06 -6.13
N ILE A 25 -0.48 18.00 -5.54
CA ILE A 25 -0.41 16.65 -6.13
C ILE A 25 -0.65 15.63 -5.02
N PHE A 26 -1.50 14.66 -5.29
CA PHE A 26 -1.66 13.48 -4.45
C PHE A 26 -1.25 12.23 -5.23
N PHE A 27 -0.32 11.47 -4.65
CA PHE A 27 0.15 10.20 -5.18
C PHE A 27 -0.12 9.13 -4.14
N SER A 28 -1.03 8.22 -4.44
CA SER A 28 -1.56 7.24 -3.49
C SER A 28 -1.06 5.83 -3.76
N ALA A 29 -0.82 5.07 -2.69
CA ALA A 29 -0.51 3.63 -2.78
C ALA A 29 -1.77 2.75 -2.95
N GLY A 30 -2.93 3.37 -3.19
CA GLY A 30 -4.19 2.67 -3.42
C GLY A 30 -5.23 3.54 -4.09
N VAL A 31 -6.13 2.90 -4.82
CA VAL A 31 -7.17 3.57 -5.62
C VAL A 31 -8.25 4.19 -4.73
N ALA A 32 -8.61 3.52 -3.64
CA ALA A 32 -9.73 3.93 -2.79
C ALA A 32 -9.57 5.35 -2.21
N GLN A 33 -8.37 5.72 -1.78
CA GLN A 33 -8.09 7.04 -1.21
C GLN A 33 -8.17 8.14 -2.27
N MET A 34 -7.74 7.83 -3.50
CA MET A 34 -7.87 8.73 -4.65
C MET A 34 -9.34 8.89 -5.06
N ASP A 35 -10.11 7.79 -5.09
CA ASP A 35 -11.53 7.80 -5.42
C ASP A 35 -12.33 8.65 -4.43
N GLU A 36 -12.00 8.58 -3.16
CA GLU A 36 -12.66 9.40 -2.15
C GLU A 36 -12.37 10.91 -2.32
N LEU A 37 -11.15 11.29 -2.73
CA LEU A 37 -10.85 12.68 -3.05
C LEU A 37 -11.55 13.15 -4.32
N GLN A 38 -11.78 12.25 -5.27
CA GLN A 38 -12.41 12.56 -6.54
C GLN A 38 -13.94 12.63 -6.44
N ASN A 39 -14.55 11.72 -5.68
CA ASN A 39 -16.01 11.50 -5.71
C ASN A 39 -16.72 11.82 -4.38
N GLY A 40 -15.99 11.89 -3.28
CA GLY A 40 -16.55 11.93 -1.92
C GLY A 40 -16.53 13.30 -1.24
N TYR A 41 -16.20 14.37 -1.94
CA TYR A 41 -16.04 15.70 -1.35
C TYR A 41 -16.77 16.76 -2.16
N ASP A 42 -17.53 17.64 -1.49
CA ASP A 42 -18.19 18.77 -2.13
C ASP A 42 -17.16 19.72 -2.77
N GLY A 43 -17.06 19.66 -4.10
CA GLY A 43 -16.12 20.47 -4.86
C GLY A 43 -14.83 19.75 -5.27
N GLY A 44 -14.73 18.45 -5.04
CA GLY A 44 -13.65 17.52 -5.47
C GLY A 44 -12.27 18.16 -5.62
N SER A 45 -11.33 17.74 -4.80
CA SER A 45 -9.96 18.29 -4.89
C SER A 45 -9.22 17.87 -6.16
N VAL A 46 -9.60 16.75 -6.79
CA VAL A 46 -8.94 16.25 -8.00
C VAL A 46 -9.33 17.09 -9.21
N VAL A 47 -8.33 17.55 -9.95
CA VAL A 47 -8.53 18.30 -11.19
C VAL A 47 -8.88 17.34 -12.32
N ASP A 48 -9.99 17.63 -13.01
CA ASP A 48 -10.48 16.79 -14.11
C ASP A 48 -9.39 16.53 -15.17
N GLY A 49 -9.28 15.27 -15.59
CA GLY A 49 -8.35 14.84 -16.63
C GLY A 49 -6.88 14.76 -16.21
N THR A 50 -6.55 14.97 -14.93
CA THR A 50 -5.16 14.88 -14.44
C THR A 50 -4.84 13.58 -13.73
N ARG A 51 -5.85 12.77 -13.39
CA ARG A 51 -5.65 11.47 -12.76
C ARG A 51 -5.05 10.48 -13.75
N VAL A 52 -3.96 9.85 -13.32
CA VAL A 52 -3.25 8.80 -14.06
C VAL A 52 -2.99 7.64 -13.11
N ASP A 53 -3.28 6.43 -13.54
CA ASP A 53 -2.82 5.20 -12.88
C ASP A 53 -1.36 4.98 -13.27
N LEU A 54 -0.45 5.60 -12.52
CA LEU A 54 0.94 5.79 -12.93
C LEU A 54 1.76 4.51 -12.82
N LEU A 55 1.66 3.82 -11.67
CA LEU A 55 2.48 2.65 -11.38
C LEU A 55 1.63 1.48 -10.92
N ASN A 56 2.16 0.29 -11.13
CA ASN A 56 1.71 -0.94 -10.51
C ASN A 56 2.71 -1.40 -9.46
N ASN A 57 2.21 -2.09 -8.45
CA ASN A 57 3.03 -2.73 -7.44
C ASN A 57 2.51 -4.16 -7.20
N GLN A 58 3.17 -4.90 -6.35
CA GLN A 58 2.77 -6.26 -6.01
C GLN A 58 2.97 -6.51 -4.52
N VAL A 59 1.99 -7.13 -3.89
CA VAL A 59 2.14 -7.57 -2.50
C VAL A 59 3.07 -8.76 -2.45
N CYS A 60 4.03 -8.75 -1.52
CA CYS A 60 4.97 -9.83 -1.27
C CYS A 60 4.81 -10.37 0.14
N LEU A 61 4.83 -11.69 0.27
CA LEU A 61 5.06 -12.37 1.53
C LEU A 61 6.57 -12.43 1.76
N VAL A 62 7.03 -11.91 2.89
CA VAL A 62 8.44 -11.84 3.24
C VAL A 62 8.74 -12.51 4.58
N THR A 63 10.00 -12.91 4.75
CA THR A 63 10.56 -13.38 6.01
C THR A 63 11.96 -12.76 6.19
N TYR A 64 12.50 -12.79 7.40
CA TYR A 64 13.87 -12.32 7.62
C TYR A 64 14.90 -13.34 7.12
N LYS A 65 16.08 -12.84 6.75
CA LYS A 65 17.19 -13.67 6.25
C LYS A 65 17.54 -14.80 7.23
N ASN A 66 17.64 -16.01 6.68
CA ASN A 66 17.99 -17.20 7.45
C ASN A 66 16.98 -17.53 8.58
N SER A 67 15.71 -17.15 8.45
CA SER A 67 14.66 -17.42 9.43
C SER A 67 14.45 -18.91 9.71
N GLY A 68 14.71 -19.75 8.71
CA GLY A 68 14.37 -21.19 8.79
C GLY A 68 12.87 -21.45 8.85
N THR A 69 12.06 -20.49 8.39
CA THR A 69 10.59 -20.63 8.36
C THR A 69 10.15 -21.87 7.60
N ALA A 70 9.08 -22.50 8.07
CA ALA A 70 8.42 -23.61 7.39
C ALA A 70 7.41 -23.11 6.32
N VAL A 71 7.20 -21.80 6.23
CA VAL A 71 6.29 -21.18 5.26
C VAL A 71 6.97 -21.14 3.89
N THR A 72 6.39 -21.79 2.90
CA THR A 72 6.92 -21.85 1.52
C THR A 72 6.05 -21.09 0.52
N GLY A 73 4.92 -20.53 0.97
CA GLY A 73 4.01 -19.74 0.17
C GLY A 73 2.83 -19.19 0.97
N PHE A 74 2.03 -18.34 0.36
CA PHE A 74 0.92 -17.64 1.00
C PHE A 74 -0.14 -18.61 1.56
N ALA A 75 -0.39 -19.71 0.87
CA ALA A 75 -1.33 -20.74 1.33
C ALA A 75 -0.89 -21.47 2.62
N GLU A 76 0.35 -21.29 3.05
CA GLU A 76 0.94 -21.99 4.19
C GLU A 76 1.31 -21.08 5.37
N ILE A 77 0.83 -19.82 5.36
CA ILE A 77 1.18 -18.83 6.39
C ILE A 77 0.78 -19.25 7.82
N SER A 78 -0.20 -20.13 7.98
CA SER A 78 -0.57 -20.69 9.30
C SER A 78 0.55 -21.53 9.94
N LYS A 79 1.58 -21.91 9.19
CA LYS A 79 2.76 -22.60 9.73
C LYS A 79 3.73 -21.66 10.46
N ALA A 80 3.60 -20.34 10.26
CA ALA A 80 4.43 -19.36 10.96
C ALA A 80 4.04 -19.23 12.43
N LYS A 81 4.98 -18.81 13.26
CA LYS A 81 4.73 -18.52 14.67
C LYS A 81 3.92 -17.24 14.84
N ASN A 82 4.28 -16.22 14.08
CA ASN A 82 3.63 -14.93 14.10
C ASN A 82 3.80 -14.21 12.76
N MET A 83 2.92 -13.24 12.51
CA MET A 83 2.88 -12.45 11.29
C MET A 83 2.74 -10.96 11.62
N ALA A 84 3.61 -10.13 11.06
CA ALA A 84 3.40 -8.70 11.00
C ALA A 84 2.42 -8.37 9.87
N LEU A 85 1.33 -7.69 10.20
CA LEU A 85 0.29 -7.32 9.26
C LEU A 85 -0.05 -5.84 9.42
N ALA A 86 -0.07 -5.09 8.35
CA ALA A 86 -0.51 -3.70 8.40
C ALA A 86 -1.99 -3.60 8.81
N ASP A 87 -2.32 -2.55 9.56
CA ASP A 87 -3.69 -2.28 10.01
C ASP A 87 -4.67 -2.31 8.82
N ARG A 88 -5.91 -2.68 9.09
CA ARG A 88 -6.99 -2.81 8.10
C ARG A 88 -7.35 -1.50 7.39
N THR A 89 -6.88 -0.37 7.89
CA THR A 89 -7.05 0.95 7.26
C THR A 89 -5.91 1.29 6.30
N VAL A 90 -4.82 0.52 6.32
CA VAL A 90 -3.64 0.72 5.47
C VAL A 90 -3.80 -0.09 4.17
N PRO A 91 -3.51 0.49 2.99
CA PRO A 91 -3.73 -0.20 1.71
C PRO A 91 -3.12 -1.62 1.62
N VAL A 92 -1.85 -1.82 1.98
CA VAL A 92 -1.25 -3.17 1.95
C VAL A 92 -1.96 -4.15 2.89
N GLY A 93 -2.46 -3.67 4.03
CA GLY A 93 -3.27 -4.47 4.96
C GLY A 93 -4.62 -4.86 4.34
N GLN A 94 -5.22 -3.99 3.55
CA GLN A 94 -6.46 -4.26 2.80
C GLN A 94 -6.21 -5.28 1.68
N TYR A 95 -5.17 -5.09 0.87
CA TYR A 95 -4.79 -6.06 -0.17
C TYR A 95 -4.49 -7.45 0.40
N THR A 96 -3.81 -7.51 1.55
CA THR A 96 -3.52 -8.80 2.20
C THR A 96 -4.80 -9.49 2.68
N ARG A 97 -5.73 -8.75 3.28
CA ARG A 97 -7.03 -9.29 3.73
C ARG A 97 -7.89 -9.74 2.56
N ALA A 98 -7.94 -8.97 1.48
CA ALA A 98 -8.59 -9.38 0.24
C ALA A 98 -7.99 -10.68 -0.32
N ALA A 99 -6.65 -10.78 -0.30
CA ALA A 99 -5.96 -12.00 -0.74
C ALA A 99 -6.30 -13.23 0.12
N LEU A 100 -6.41 -13.07 1.44
CA LEU A 100 -6.83 -14.15 2.34
C LEU A 100 -8.23 -14.66 2.04
N VAL A 101 -9.17 -13.75 1.73
CA VAL A 101 -10.54 -14.12 1.34
C VAL A 101 -10.56 -14.79 -0.03
N ASN A 102 -9.87 -14.22 -1.03
CA ASN A 102 -9.82 -14.77 -2.38
C ASN A 102 -9.14 -16.14 -2.42
N ALA A 103 -8.16 -16.37 -1.54
CA ALA A 103 -7.52 -17.67 -1.32
C ALA A 103 -8.38 -18.66 -0.50
N LYS A 104 -9.58 -18.22 -0.02
CA LYS A 104 -10.49 -18.98 0.83
C LYS A 104 -9.86 -19.43 2.16
N MET A 105 -8.91 -18.68 2.67
CA MET A 105 -8.24 -18.92 3.94
C MET A 105 -8.99 -18.24 5.09
N VAL A 106 -9.71 -17.16 4.82
CA VAL A 106 -10.53 -16.42 5.78
C VAL A 106 -11.90 -16.18 5.16
N GLU A 107 -12.96 -16.30 5.95
CA GLU A 107 -14.31 -15.92 5.52
C GLU A 107 -14.45 -14.39 5.51
N GLY A 108 -15.14 -13.85 4.52
CA GLY A 108 -15.38 -12.41 4.41
C GLY A 108 -15.70 -11.97 2.99
N ASP A 109 -15.78 -10.66 2.81
CA ASP A 109 -15.96 -10.01 1.52
C ASP A 109 -14.65 -9.32 1.10
N ALA A 110 -14.04 -9.81 0.03
CA ALA A 110 -12.81 -9.23 -0.50
C ALA A 110 -12.97 -7.79 -1.00
N SER A 111 -14.21 -7.36 -1.28
CA SER A 111 -14.52 -5.97 -1.67
C SER A 111 -14.57 -5.02 -0.47
N ASN A 112 -14.66 -5.56 0.75
CA ASN A 112 -14.70 -4.82 2.01
C ASN A 112 -13.65 -5.36 3.01
N PRO A 113 -12.37 -5.40 2.63
CA PRO A 113 -11.31 -6.05 3.42
C PRO A 113 -11.09 -5.40 4.79
N GLN A 114 -11.47 -4.13 4.95
CA GLN A 114 -11.40 -3.41 6.23
C GLN A 114 -12.33 -3.97 7.31
N ASP A 115 -13.34 -4.79 6.95
CA ASP A 115 -14.25 -5.41 7.91
C ASP A 115 -13.65 -6.67 8.53
N ILE A 116 -12.57 -7.21 7.96
CA ILE A 116 -11.88 -8.41 8.42
C ILE A 116 -10.91 -8.04 9.55
N SER A 117 -11.18 -8.49 10.76
CA SER A 117 -10.32 -8.21 11.91
C SER A 117 -9.11 -9.13 12.00
N ASP A 118 -8.07 -8.70 12.72
CA ASP A 118 -6.89 -9.53 13.00
C ASP A 118 -7.27 -10.80 13.79
N SER A 119 -8.31 -10.70 14.64
CA SER A 119 -8.85 -11.83 15.39
C SER A 119 -9.50 -12.87 14.48
N ASP A 120 -10.21 -12.45 13.44
CA ASP A 120 -10.82 -13.37 12.47
C ASP A 120 -9.75 -14.09 11.66
N ILE A 121 -8.69 -13.36 11.25
CA ILE A 121 -7.53 -13.94 10.58
C ILE A 121 -6.84 -14.95 11.47
N SER A 122 -6.51 -14.59 12.70
CA SER A 122 -5.85 -15.47 13.65
C SER A 122 -6.65 -16.77 13.87
N LYS A 123 -7.98 -16.63 14.09
CA LYS A 123 -8.88 -17.76 14.28
C LYS A 123 -8.95 -18.68 13.07
N ALA A 124 -9.00 -18.12 11.87
CA ALA A 124 -9.07 -18.90 10.63
C ALA A 124 -7.75 -19.60 10.28
N LEU A 125 -6.63 -19.09 10.79
CA LEU A 125 -5.28 -19.58 10.54
C LEU A 125 -4.68 -20.31 11.76
N ASP A 126 -5.45 -21.19 12.38
CA ASP A 126 -5.02 -22.06 13.48
C ASP A 126 -4.42 -21.32 14.69
N GLY A 127 -4.83 -20.08 14.92
CA GLY A 127 -4.35 -19.26 16.03
C GLY A 127 -3.04 -18.53 15.74
N LEU A 128 -2.69 -18.35 14.45
CA LEU A 128 -1.52 -17.53 14.06
C LEU A 128 -1.55 -16.19 14.78
N GLU A 129 -0.48 -15.87 15.50
CA GLU A 129 -0.35 -14.58 16.17
C GLU A 129 -0.19 -13.45 15.15
N ILE A 130 -1.13 -12.49 15.15
CA ILE A 130 -1.08 -11.33 14.26
C ILE A 130 -0.63 -10.10 15.04
N ASN A 131 0.48 -9.50 14.61
CA ASN A 131 1.01 -8.26 15.17
C ASN A 131 0.66 -7.10 14.22
N SER A 132 -0.31 -6.29 14.63
CA SER A 132 -0.79 -5.14 13.84
C SER A 132 0.25 -4.03 13.77
N CYS A 133 0.50 -3.54 12.57
CA CYS A 133 1.47 -2.48 12.28
C CYS A 133 0.77 -1.25 11.69
N ALA A 134 1.17 -0.06 12.12
CA ALA A 134 0.55 1.19 11.71
C ALA A 134 0.76 1.55 10.22
N ASN A 135 1.79 0.98 9.57
CA ASN A 135 2.10 1.21 8.16
C ASN A 135 3.00 0.08 7.63
N VAL A 136 3.23 0.06 6.31
CA VAL A 136 4.05 -0.97 5.65
C VAL A 136 5.50 -0.95 6.08
N GLY A 137 6.08 0.22 6.35
CA GLY A 137 7.46 0.33 6.84
C GLY A 137 7.65 -0.33 8.20
N ALA A 138 6.63 -0.23 9.09
CA ALA A 138 6.64 -0.93 10.37
C ALA A 138 6.57 -2.46 10.20
N VAL A 139 5.83 -2.96 9.21
CA VAL A 139 5.83 -4.39 8.86
C VAL A 139 7.21 -4.83 8.40
N ALA A 140 7.81 -4.11 7.44
CA ALA A 140 9.13 -4.43 6.91
C ALA A 140 10.19 -4.47 8.02
N SER A 141 10.21 -3.47 8.90
CA SER A 141 11.14 -3.42 10.05
C SER A 141 10.90 -4.57 11.03
N ALA A 142 9.64 -4.85 11.40
CA ALA A 142 9.31 -5.92 12.34
C ALA A 142 9.77 -7.31 11.85
N VAL A 143 9.69 -7.56 10.54
CA VAL A 143 10.19 -8.79 9.94
C VAL A 143 11.71 -8.76 9.83
N ALA A 144 12.30 -7.67 9.32
CA ALA A 144 13.75 -7.55 9.13
C ALA A 144 14.54 -7.71 10.44
N GLU A 145 13.97 -7.24 11.55
CA GLU A 145 14.53 -7.37 12.90
C GLU A 145 14.26 -8.73 13.55
N GLY A 146 13.47 -9.60 12.90
CA GLY A 146 13.12 -10.93 13.41
C GLY A 146 12.09 -10.90 14.56
N ALA A 147 11.44 -9.76 14.80
CA ALA A 147 10.34 -9.67 15.75
C ALA A 147 9.11 -10.46 15.28
N ASN A 148 8.92 -10.55 13.97
CA ASN A 148 7.94 -11.39 13.32
C ASN A 148 8.59 -12.33 12.32
N GLU A 149 8.06 -13.57 12.23
CA GLU A 149 8.60 -14.59 11.34
C GLU A 149 8.30 -14.26 9.88
N ILE A 150 7.08 -13.80 9.60
CA ILE A 150 6.63 -13.40 8.28
C ILE A 150 5.88 -12.06 8.31
N GLY A 151 5.69 -11.47 7.15
CA GLY A 151 4.86 -10.29 6.97
C GLY A 151 4.53 -10.04 5.51
N THR A 152 3.59 -9.14 5.26
CA THR A 152 3.24 -8.73 3.90
C THR A 152 3.59 -7.27 3.67
N VAL A 153 4.37 -7.03 2.62
CA VAL A 153 4.84 -5.70 2.18
C VAL A 153 4.61 -5.55 0.68
N TYR A 154 4.78 -4.36 0.14
CA TYR A 154 4.87 -4.22 -1.31
C TYR A 154 6.26 -4.61 -1.81
N TYR A 155 6.34 -5.01 -3.08
CA TYR A 155 7.63 -5.34 -3.70
C TYR A 155 8.58 -4.14 -3.68
N SER A 156 8.09 -2.94 -3.88
CA SER A 156 8.89 -1.70 -3.74
C SER A 156 9.48 -1.51 -2.34
N ASP A 157 8.79 -1.94 -1.29
CA ASP A 157 9.29 -1.81 0.10
C ASP A 157 10.40 -2.81 0.42
N THR A 158 10.67 -3.78 -0.45
CA THR A 158 11.82 -4.69 -0.29
C THR A 158 13.13 -4.07 -0.75
N PHE A 159 13.07 -2.95 -1.49
CA PHE A 159 14.26 -2.21 -1.90
C PHE A 159 14.98 -1.64 -0.65
N GLY A 160 16.28 -1.92 -0.55
CA GLY A 160 17.09 -1.56 0.61
C GLY A 160 17.06 -2.57 1.75
N TYR A 161 16.22 -3.62 1.66
CA TYR A 161 16.15 -4.72 2.63
C TYR A 161 16.70 -6.04 2.08
N GLU A 162 17.36 -6.06 0.94
CA GLU A 162 17.83 -7.27 0.24
C GLU A 162 18.75 -8.15 1.10
N ASN A 163 19.44 -7.54 2.06
CA ASN A 163 20.32 -8.23 3.01
C ASN A 163 19.62 -8.67 4.31
N GLN A 164 18.36 -8.28 4.51
CA GLN A 164 17.61 -8.51 5.75
C GLN A 164 16.35 -9.33 5.53
N LEU A 165 15.75 -9.22 4.35
CA LEU A 165 14.53 -9.91 3.98
C LEU A 165 14.75 -10.90 2.84
N ASP A 166 14.01 -12.02 2.90
CA ASP A 166 13.78 -12.93 1.79
C ASP A 166 12.31 -12.85 1.36
N ILE A 167 12.09 -12.77 0.06
CA ILE A 167 10.74 -12.85 -0.52
C ILE A 167 10.41 -14.33 -0.63
N ILE A 168 9.36 -14.77 0.09
CA ILE A 168 8.83 -16.14 0.01
C ILE A 168 7.99 -16.26 -1.27
N GLU A 169 7.08 -15.29 -1.49
CA GLU A 169 6.17 -15.29 -2.63
C GLU A 169 5.75 -13.86 -2.98
N LYS A 170 5.65 -13.57 -4.27
CA LYS A 170 4.94 -12.40 -4.80
C LYS A 170 3.50 -12.83 -5.07
N LEU A 171 2.54 -12.23 -4.39
CA LEU A 171 1.14 -12.61 -4.52
C LEU A 171 0.62 -12.24 -5.91
N PRO A 172 -0.06 -13.17 -6.60
CA PRO A 172 -0.63 -12.88 -7.90
C PRO A 172 -1.83 -11.92 -7.78
N ASN A 173 -2.03 -11.09 -8.80
CA ASN A 173 -3.16 -10.14 -8.87
C ASN A 173 -4.53 -10.82 -8.79
N SER A 174 -4.62 -12.12 -9.11
CA SER A 174 -5.85 -12.90 -8.91
C SER A 174 -6.27 -13.02 -7.44
N LEU A 175 -5.34 -12.81 -6.50
CA LEU A 175 -5.62 -12.80 -5.07
C LEU A 175 -5.79 -11.37 -4.53
N THR A 176 -4.91 -10.45 -4.89
CA THR A 176 -4.90 -9.09 -4.33
C THR A 176 -5.79 -8.10 -5.10
N GLY A 177 -6.12 -8.38 -6.35
CA GLY A 177 -6.47 -7.36 -7.32
C GLY A 177 -5.22 -6.60 -7.79
N ASP A 178 -5.42 -5.64 -8.69
CA ASP A 178 -4.34 -4.78 -9.17
C ASP A 178 -3.95 -3.78 -8.08
N VAL A 179 -2.67 -3.75 -7.74
CA VAL A 179 -2.11 -2.77 -6.80
C VAL A 179 -1.66 -1.56 -7.61
N ILE A 180 -2.57 -0.61 -7.76
CA ILE A 180 -2.40 0.59 -8.59
C ILE A 180 -2.02 1.77 -7.70
N TYR A 181 -1.04 2.54 -8.15
CA TYR A 181 -0.62 3.81 -7.56
C TYR A 181 -1.09 4.97 -8.44
N PRO A 182 -2.29 5.51 -8.20
CA PRO A 182 -2.79 6.66 -8.94
C PRO A 182 -2.15 7.95 -8.46
N ILE A 183 -1.93 8.87 -9.41
CA ILE A 183 -1.50 10.25 -9.16
C ILE A 183 -2.51 11.21 -9.77
N ALA A 184 -2.73 12.35 -9.13
CA ALA A 184 -3.56 13.42 -9.68
C ALA A 184 -3.11 14.81 -9.20
N ALA A 185 -3.35 15.83 -10.00
CA ALA A 185 -3.27 17.21 -9.55
C ALA A 185 -4.49 17.53 -8.67
N LEU A 186 -4.26 18.27 -7.60
CA LEU A 186 -5.29 18.72 -6.68
C LEU A 186 -5.47 20.24 -6.76
N LYS A 187 -6.71 20.67 -6.53
CA LYS A 187 -7.09 22.07 -6.47
C LYS A 187 -7.81 22.34 -5.14
N GLY A 188 -7.28 23.29 -4.38
CA GLY A 188 -7.92 23.87 -3.20
C GLY A 188 -8.10 25.37 -3.35
N ASP A 189 -8.72 26.01 -2.36
CA ASP A 189 -9.06 27.45 -2.38
C ASP A 189 -7.83 28.36 -2.57
N SER A 190 -6.66 27.93 -2.12
CA SER A 190 -5.40 28.69 -2.20
C SER A 190 -4.50 28.27 -3.37
N THR A 191 -4.96 27.37 -4.25
CA THR A 191 -4.16 26.89 -5.39
C THR A 191 -4.17 27.94 -6.50
N THR A 192 -2.99 28.41 -6.90
CA THR A 192 -2.82 29.35 -8.02
C THR A 192 -2.79 28.62 -9.36
N SER A 193 -2.99 29.36 -10.46
CA SER A 193 -2.86 28.81 -11.82
C SER A 193 -1.46 28.26 -12.11
N ASP A 194 -0.43 28.96 -11.65
CA ASP A 194 0.95 28.57 -11.90
C ASP A 194 1.31 27.28 -11.15
N GLU A 195 0.81 27.11 -9.92
CA GLU A 195 0.97 25.88 -9.16
C GLU A 195 0.26 24.70 -9.82
N LEU A 196 -0.92 24.94 -10.38
CA LEU A 196 -1.67 23.92 -11.09
C LEU A 196 -0.98 23.48 -12.38
N GLU A 197 -0.45 24.43 -13.15
CA GLU A 197 0.32 24.08 -14.36
C GLU A 197 1.61 23.34 -13.99
N ALA A 198 2.35 23.77 -12.98
CA ALA A 198 3.53 23.03 -12.49
C ALA A 198 3.18 21.60 -12.03
N ALA A 199 2.04 21.40 -11.37
CA ALA A 199 1.58 20.08 -10.98
C ALA A 199 1.30 19.18 -12.19
N LYS A 200 0.64 19.71 -13.22
CA LYS A 200 0.38 18.98 -14.47
C LYS A 200 1.67 18.64 -15.23
N GLU A 201 2.59 19.59 -15.33
CA GLU A 201 3.90 19.38 -15.96
C GLU A 201 4.69 18.28 -15.22
N PHE A 202 4.66 18.28 -13.88
CA PHE A 202 5.32 17.26 -13.09
C PHE A 202 4.67 15.89 -13.30
N ILE A 203 3.34 15.78 -13.33
CA ILE A 203 2.65 14.51 -13.62
C ILE A 203 2.99 14.01 -15.03
N ALA A 204 3.10 14.93 -16.01
CA ALA A 204 3.52 14.57 -17.38
C ALA A 204 4.99 14.09 -17.41
N TYR A 205 5.88 14.75 -16.66
CA TYR A 205 7.28 14.31 -16.53
C TYR A 205 7.38 12.90 -15.93
N LEU A 206 6.59 12.58 -14.89
CA LEU A 206 6.60 11.26 -14.28
C LEU A 206 6.18 10.12 -15.22
N GLN A 207 5.53 10.43 -16.35
CA GLN A 207 5.15 9.48 -17.38
C GLN A 207 6.21 9.31 -18.49
N THR A 208 7.35 9.99 -18.39
CA THR A 208 8.46 9.82 -19.35
C THR A 208 9.27 8.56 -19.06
N ASP A 209 9.90 8.01 -20.10
CA ASP A 209 10.77 6.81 -19.97
C ASP A 209 11.90 7.05 -18.94
N GLU A 210 12.41 8.26 -18.84
CA GLU A 210 13.43 8.64 -17.86
C GLU A 210 12.91 8.45 -16.43
N ALA A 211 11.75 9.00 -16.10
CA ALA A 211 11.14 8.88 -14.77
C ALA A 211 10.74 7.41 -14.49
N MET A 212 10.16 6.72 -15.50
CA MET A 212 9.75 5.32 -15.37
C MET A 212 10.95 4.41 -15.07
N SER A 213 12.11 4.62 -15.69
CA SER A 213 13.33 3.85 -15.39
C SER A 213 13.79 4.00 -13.93
N VAL A 214 13.51 5.14 -13.31
CA VAL A 214 13.78 5.35 -11.88
C VAL A 214 12.82 4.51 -11.03
N PHE A 215 11.51 4.50 -11.33
CA PHE A 215 10.55 3.69 -10.59
C PHE A 215 10.85 2.19 -10.68
N GLU A 216 11.19 1.68 -11.87
CA GLU A 216 11.59 0.29 -12.06
C GLU A 216 12.79 -0.10 -11.20
N LYS A 217 13.78 0.80 -11.06
CA LYS A 217 14.93 0.58 -10.18
C LYS A 217 14.51 0.37 -8.71
N TYR A 218 13.40 0.98 -8.30
CA TYR A 218 12.84 0.83 -6.95
C TYR A 218 11.74 -0.23 -6.87
N HIS A 219 11.75 -1.19 -7.78
CA HIS A 219 10.86 -2.35 -7.82
C HIS A 219 9.38 -2.03 -8.11
N PHE A 220 9.06 -0.88 -8.64
CA PHE A 220 7.74 -0.65 -9.23
C PHE A 220 7.66 -1.23 -10.62
N SER A 221 6.47 -1.63 -11.04
CA SER A 221 6.17 -1.94 -12.44
C SER A 221 5.41 -0.79 -13.08
N VAL A 222 5.72 -0.53 -14.33
CA VAL A 222 5.06 0.48 -15.15
C VAL A 222 3.83 -0.18 -15.78
N LYS A 223 2.73 0.56 -15.86
CA LYS A 223 1.54 0.09 -16.60
C LYS A 223 1.84 0.16 -18.10
N GLU A 224 1.78 -0.99 -18.79
CA GLU A 224 1.83 -1.06 -20.26
C GLU A 224 0.58 -0.42 -20.90
#